data_7f8166c67ed1540b086cd209424b9904
#
_entry.id   7f8166c67ed1540b086cd209424b9904
#
_cell.length_a   1.000
_cell.length_b   1.000
_cell.length_c   1.000
_cell.angle_alpha   90.00
_cell.angle_beta   90.00
_cell.angle_gamma   90.00
#
_symmetry.space_group_name_H-M   'P 1'
#
loop_
_entity.id
_entity.type
_entity.pdbx_description
1 polymer ?
#
loop_
_entity_poly.entity_id
_entity_poly.type
_entity_poly.pdbx_seq_one_letter_code
_entity_poly.pdbx_strand_id
1 'polypeptide(L)'
;MDDQYFFYSKLDEFHRPRKIFRHKIGSSVKNDELIFEEKSEAFTVGISLSSDEKYFFITTSDHNTSEQYYFEVTEKNPKPKLIIKRNKGVIYSVNSWGGYFYCHTNDDAEDFKIERCDDLLNQKWEIYIAAK
;
A
#
# COMPACT_ATOMS: atom_id res chain seq x y z
N MET A 1 -13.23 -22.73 9.09
CA MET A 1 -12.73 -21.59 9.86
C MET A 1 -11.54 -20.97 9.12
N ASP A 2 -11.60 -19.69 8.91
CA ASP A 2 -10.54 -19.01 8.18
C ASP A 2 -9.29 -18.88 9.03
N ASP A 3 -8.14 -19.11 8.41
CA ASP A 3 -6.88 -18.87 9.07
C ASP A 3 -6.74 -17.38 9.40
N GLN A 4 -6.28 -17.09 10.59
CA GLN A 4 -6.04 -15.72 10.99
C GLN A 4 -4.57 -15.36 10.82
N TYR A 5 -4.34 -14.23 10.18
CA TYR A 5 -3.00 -13.71 9.93
C TYR A 5 -2.91 -12.28 10.40
N PHE A 6 -1.72 -11.85 10.75
CA PHE A 6 -1.45 -10.43 10.81
C PHE A 6 -0.18 -10.10 10.03
N PHE A 7 -0.12 -8.87 9.56
CA PHE A 7 0.97 -8.37 8.75
C PHE A 7 1.78 -7.38 9.57
N TYR A 8 3.09 -7.41 9.37
CA TYR A 8 3.97 -6.50 10.10
C TYR A 8 5.19 -6.16 9.25
N SER A 9 5.79 -5.00 9.54
CA SER A 9 7.04 -4.62 8.91
C SER A 9 8.20 -5.11 9.78
N LYS A 10 9.27 -5.56 9.12
CA LYS A 10 10.48 -6.00 9.80
C LYS A 10 11.60 -5.02 9.52
N LEU A 11 12.29 -4.60 10.60
CA LEU A 11 13.41 -3.67 10.49
C LEU A 11 14.63 -4.38 9.93
N ASP A 12 15.41 -3.65 9.14
CA ASP A 12 16.70 -4.13 8.68
C ASP A 12 17.77 -3.90 9.75
N GLU A 13 19.04 -4.17 9.42
CA GLU A 13 20.16 -3.99 10.34
C GLU A 13 20.37 -2.53 10.79
N PHE A 14 19.78 -1.58 10.04
CA PHE A 14 19.84 -0.15 10.36
C PHE A 14 18.56 0.35 11.02
N HIS A 15 17.71 -0.57 11.51
CA HIS A 15 16.43 -0.27 12.16
C HIS A 15 15.43 0.45 11.25
N ARG A 16 15.47 0.15 9.95
CA ARG A 16 14.52 0.70 8.98
C ARG A 16 13.54 -0.37 8.51
N PRO A 17 12.22 -0.08 8.43
CA PRO A 17 11.24 -1.06 7.95
C PRO A 17 11.38 -1.21 6.43
N ARG A 18 11.78 -2.39 5.98
CA ARG A 18 12.00 -2.66 4.56
C ARG A 18 11.28 -3.89 4.04
N LYS A 19 10.75 -4.71 4.93
CA LYS A 19 10.06 -5.95 4.56
C LYS A 19 8.73 -6.04 5.26
N ILE A 20 7.74 -6.59 4.55
CA ILE A 20 6.44 -6.93 5.11
C ILE A 20 6.35 -8.45 5.21
N PHE A 21 6.05 -8.93 6.40
CA PHE A 21 5.85 -10.35 6.68
C PHE A 21 4.41 -10.61 7.09
N ARG A 22 3.98 -11.84 6.89
CA ARG A 22 2.70 -12.33 7.36
C ARG A 22 2.94 -13.42 8.38
N HIS A 23 2.31 -13.29 9.55
CA HIS A 23 2.35 -14.28 10.60
C HIS A 23 0.99 -14.97 10.71
N LYS A 24 1.00 -16.30 10.66
CA LYS A 24 -0.21 -17.08 10.94
C LYS A 24 -0.34 -17.27 12.43
N ILE A 25 -1.46 -16.83 13.01
CA ILE A 25 -1.69 -16.94 14.45
C ILE A 25 -1.70 -18.41 14.86
N GLY A 26 -0.91 -18.73 15.88
CA GLY A 26 -0.76 -20.11 16.37
C GLY A 26 0.41 -20.87 15.77
N SER A 27 1.13 -20.29 14.81
CA SER A 27 2.32 -20.90 14.23
C SER A 27 3.60 -20.29 14.81
N SER A 28 4.75 -20.89 14.52
CA SER A 28 6.05 -20.34 14.88
C SER A 28 6.40 -19.14 13.99
N VAL A 29 7.05 -18.11 14.57
CA VAL A 29 7.55 -16.97 13.79
C VAL A 29 8.56 -17.40 12.73
N LYS A 30 9.18 -18.56 12.89
CA LYS A 30 10.10 -19.11 11.89
C LYS A 30 9.40 -19.43 10.57
N ASN A 31 8.08 -19.60 10.60
CA ASN A 31 7.28 -19.93 9.43
C ASN A 31 6.64 -18.70 8.82
N ASP A 32 6.98 -17.50 9.29
CA ASP A 32 6.42 -16.27 8.75
C ASP A 32 6.83 -16.11 7.29
N GLU A 33 5.88 -15.62 6.50
CA GLU A 33 6.08 -15.49 5.06
C GLU A 33 6.45 -14.05 4.68
N LEU A 34 7.45 -13.92 3.81
CA LEU A 34 7.78 -12.64 3.21
C LEU A 34 6.73 -12.30 2.15
N ILE A 35 6.05 -11.17 2.33
CA ILE A 35 5.01 -10.72 1.40
C ILE A 35 5.55 -9.65 0.46
N PHE A 36 6.40 -8.77 0.96
CA PHE A 36 6.93 -7.66 0.16
C PHE A 36 8.29 -7.21 0.70
N GLU A 37 9.17 -6.85 -0.21
CA GLU A 37 10.47 -6.27 0.15
C GLU A 37 10.75 -5.02 -0.66
N GLU A 38 11.10 -3.91 0.01
CA GLU A 38 11.58 -2.71 -0.65
C GLU A 38 13.09 -2.82 -0.80
N LYS A 39 13.56 -2.82 -2.02
CA LYS A 39 14.99 -3.03 -2.31
C LYS A 39 15.81 -1.75 -2.27
N SER A 40 15.17 -0.59 -2.37
CA SER A 40 15.87 0.69 -2.29
C SER A 40 16.18 1.04 -0.84
N GLU A 41 17.42 1.35 -0.54
CA GLU A 41 17.82 1.76 0.80
C GLU A 41 17.24 3.11 1.23
N ALA A 42 16.81 3.92 0.26
CA ALA A 42 16.22 5.23 0.53
C ALA A 42 14.76 5.16 0.97
N PHE A 43 14.10 4.02 0.74
CA PHE A 43 12.67 3.87 0.99
C PHE A 43 12.39 2.98 2.19
N THR A 44 11.33 3.31 2.90
CA THR A 44 10.79 2.46 3.98
C THR A 44 9.39 1.99 3.60
N VAL A 45 8.93 0.91 4.22
CA VAL A 45 7.67 0.27 3.85
C VAL A 45 6.78 0.10 5.08
N GLY A 46 5.48 0.26 4.87
CA GLY A 46 4.45 -0.02 5.86
C GLY A 46 3.25 -0.66 5.21
N ILE A 47 2.35 -1.19 6.03
CA ILE A 47 1.13 -1.81 5.55
C ILE A 47 -0.05 -1.26 6.34
N SER A 48 -1.18 -1.06 5.65
CA SER A 48 -2.40 -0.56 6.27
C SER A 48 -3.62 -1.23 5.66
N LEU A 49 -4.70 -1.25 6.42
CA LEU A 49 -6.00 -1.77 5.97
C LEU A 49 -6.81 -0.61 5.41
N SER A 50 -7.53 -0.85 4.30
CA SER A 50 -8.42 0.16 3.74
C SER A 50 -9.56 0.50 4.69
N SER A 51 -10.19 1.67 4.50
CA SER A 51 -11.30 2.10 5.36
C SER A 51 -12.51 1.17 5.30
N ASP A 52 -12.73 0.52 4.16
CA ASP A 52 -13.81 -0.47 4.01
C ASP A 52 -13.37 -1.90 4.38
N GLU A 53 -12.11 -2.07 4.82
CA GLU A 53 -11.54 -3.34 5.27
C GLU A 53 -11.51 -4.43 4.19
N LYS A 54 -11.53 -4.04 2.92
CA LYS A 54 -11.50 -4.98 1.79
C LYS A 54 -10.10 -5.21 1.22
N TYR A 55 -9.20 -4.26 1.43
CA TYR A 55 -7.87 -4.28 0.85
C TYR A 55 -6.80 -3.95 1.86
N PHE A 56 -5.62 -4.55 1.68
CA PHE A 56 -4.41 -4.07 2.32
C PHE A 56 -3.63 -3.23 1.32
N PHE A 57 -3.09 -2.12 1.79
CA PHE A 57 -2.19 -1.27 1.01
C PHE A 57 -0.81 -1.32 1.61
N ILE A 58 0.18 -1.62 0.77
CA ILE A 58 1.59 -1.54 1.14
C ILE A 58 2.12 -0.24 0.58
N THR A 59 2.64 0.63 1.44
CA THR A 59 3.18 1.92 1.05
C THR A 59 4.68 1.91 1.23
N THR A 60 5.40 2.24 0.18
CA THR A 60 6.85 2.44 0.25
C THR A 60 7.13 3.89 -0.10
N SER A 61 7.98 4.54 0.70
CA SER A 61 8.18 5.97 0.57
C SER A 61 9.52 6.44 1.11
N ASP A 62 9.98 7.56 0.57
CA ASP A 62 11.02 8.37 1.17
C ASP A 62 10.42 9.73 1.56
N HIS A 63 11.25 10.77 1.70
CA HIS A 63 10.76 12.08 2.17
C HIS A 63 9.86 12.81 1.16
N ASN A 64 9.88 12.47 -0.13
CA ASN A 64 9.12 13.20 -1.14
C ASN A 64 8.51 12.33 -2.25
N THR A 65 8.63 11.02 -2.14
CA THR A 65 8.15 10.09 -3.17
C THR A 65 7.47 8.91 -2.51
N SER A 66 6.33 8.48 -3.03
CA SER A 66 5.68 7.27 -2.53
C SER A 66 5.17 6.39 -3.66
N GLU A 67 4.98 5.11 -3.33
CA GLU A 67 4.47 4.11 -4.24
C GLU A 67 3.66 3.12 -3.42
N GLN A 68 2.52 2.68 -3.95
CA GLN A 68 1.67 1.75 -3.24
C GLN A 68 1.39 0.48 -4.04
N TYR A 69 1.23 -0.60 -3.30
CA TYR A 69 0.78 -1.89 -3.79
C TYR A 69 -0.47 -2.27 -3.03
N TYR A 70 -1.26 -3.18 -3.56
CA TYR A 70 -2.48 -3.63 -2.90
C TYR A 70 -2.73 -5.11 -3.12
N PHE A 71 -3.50 -5.70 -2.22
CA PHE A 71 -4.10 -7.02 -2.40
C PHE A 71 -5.38 -7.11 -1.57
N GLU A 72 -6.26 -8.01 -1.99
CA GLU A 72 -7.53 -8.22 -1.27
C GLU A 72 -7.28 -8.96 0.04
N VAL A 73 -8.02 -8.61 1.10
CA VAL A 73 -7.88 -9.25 2.41
C VAL A 73 -8.24 -10.74 2.36
N THR A 74 -9.02 -11.16 1.36
CA THR A 74 -9.44 -12.55 1.19
C THR A 74 -8.45 -13.43 0.44
N GLU A 75 -7.37 -12.87 -0.10
CA GLU A 75 -6.38 -13.66 -0.82
C GLU A 75 -5.61 -14.58 0.10
N LYS A 76 -5.59 -15.87 -0.22
CA LYS A 76 -4.86 -16.87 0.55
C LYS A 76 -3.35 -16.74 0.36
N ASN A 77 -2.93 -16.42 -0.86
CA ASN A 77 -1.53 -16.23 -1.22
C ASN A 77 -1.35 -14.81 -1.76
N PRO A 78 -1.23 -13.82 -0.86
CA PRO A 78 -1.18 -12.43 -1.30
C PRO A 78 -0.01 -12.16 -2.24
N LYS A 79 -0.33 -11.53 -3.38
CA LYS A 79 0.67 -11.06 -4.33
C LYS A 79 0.41 -9.57 -4.55
N PRO A 80 1.13 -8.72 -3.84
CA PRO A 80 0.91 -7.27 -3.96
C PRO A 80 1.04 -6.80 -5.40
N LYS A 81 0.05 -6.03 -5.84
CA LYS A 81 0.01 -5.45 -7.18
C LYS A 81 0.29 -3.97 -7.12
N LEU A 82 1.16 -3.50 -7.99
CA LEU A 82 1.49 -2.08 -8.08
C LEU A 82 0.27 -1.27 -8.50
N ILE A 83 0.01 -0.16 -7.81
CA ILE A 83 -1.08 0.76 -8.18
C ILE A 83 -0.57 1.75 -9.21
N ILE A 84 0.37 2.60 -8.84
CA ILE A 84 0.98 3.58 -9.75
C ILE A 84 2.48 3.56 -9.49
N LYS A 85 3.27 3.40 -10.54
CA LYS A 85 4.72 3.39 -10.44
C LYS A 85 5.24 4.68 -9.82
N ARG A 86 6.23 4.57 -8.92
CA ARG A 86 6.82 5.75 -8.28
C ARG A 86 7.41 6.70 -9.30
N ASN A 87 7.25 7.98 -9.02
CA ASN A 87 7.80 9.06 -9.81
C ASN A 87 8.39 10.08 -8.84
N LYS A 88 9.66 10.38 -8.97
CA LYS A 88 10.37 11.24 -8.03
C LYS A 88 9.61 12.56 -7.81
N GLY A 89 9.40 12.90 -6.55
CA GLY A 89 8.68 14.11 -6.17
C GLY A 89 7.16 13.94 -6.13
N VAL A 90 6.63 12.78 -6.53
CA VAL A 90 5.20 12.52 -6.47
C VAL A 90 4.87 11.67 -5.25
N ILE A 91 3.98 12.18 -4.42
CA ILE A 91 3.43 11.47 -3.27
C ILE A 91 1.98 11.16 -3.58
N TYR A 92 1.57 9.91 -3.34
CA TYR A 92 0.17 9.56 -3.44
C TYR A 92 -0.20 8.51 -2.38
N SER A 93 -1.46 8.53 -1.98
CA SER A 93 -2.00 7.46 -1.14
C SER A 93 -3.41 7.14 -1.61
N VAL A 94 -3.72 5.86 -1.65
CA VAL A 94 -5.00 5.35 -2.12
C VAL A 94 -5.74 4.74 -0.95
N ASN A 95 -7.06 4.97 -0.88
CA ASN A 95 -7.92 4.34 0.09
C ASN A 95 -9.17 3.82 -0.62
N SER A 96 -9.84 2.84 -0.04
CA SER A 96 -11.05 2.24 -0.60
C SER A 96 -12.22 2.50 0.33
N TRP A 97 -13.30 3.02 -0.24
CA TRP A 97 -14.54 3.30 0.49
C TRP A 97 -15.72 3.42 -0.47
N GLY A 98 -16.83 2.79 -0.09
CA GLY A 98 -18.09 2.98 -0.83
C GLY A 98 -18.08 2.56 -2.29
N GLY A 99 -17.24 1.60 -2.66
CA GLY A 99 -17.14 1.12 -4.04
C GLY A 99 -16.17 1.91 -4.92
N TYR A 100 -15.48 2.88 -4.33
CA TYR A 100 -14.49 3.68 -5.06
C TYR A 100 -13.13 3.62 -4.40
N PHE A 101 -12.09 3.83 -5.21
CA PHE A 101 -10.74 4.08 -4.73
C PHE A 101 -10.46 5.56 -4.84
N TYR A 102 -9.97 6.16 -3.77
CA TYR A 102 -9.63 7.57 -3.70
C TYR A 102 -8.13 7.73 -3.63
N CYS A 103 -7.58 8.55 -4.52
CA CYS A 103 -6.15 8.84 -4.57
C CYS A 103 -5.89 10.29 -4.19
N HIS A 104 -5.19 10.49 -3.09
CA HIS A 104 -4.73 11.78 -2.62
C HIS A 104 -3.30 11.96 -3.12
N THR A 105 -3.07 12.95 -3.97
CA THR A 105 -1.77 13.07 -4.63
C THR A 105 -1.41 14.52 -4.95
N ASN A 106 -0.11 14.79 -5.03
CA ASN A 106 0.45 16.06 -5.51
C ASN A 106 0.85 15.98 -6.98
N ASP A 107 0.48 14.90 -7.68
CA ASP A 107 0.82 14.77 -9.10
C ASP A 107 0.09 15.85 -9.90
N ASP A 108 0.88 16.72 -10.56
CA ASP A 108 0.36 17.86 -11.30
C ASP A 108 -0.52 18.77 -10.44
N ALA A 109 -0.18 18.92 -9.15
CA ALA A 109 -0.94 19.74 -8.21
C ALA A 109 -0.04 20.16 -7.04
N GLU A 110 0.26 21.47 -6.90
CA GLU A 110 1.06 21.97 -5.78
C GLU A 110 0.39 21.67 -4.43
N ASP A 111 -0.91 21.99 -4.37
CA ASP A 111 -1.73 21.70 -3.18
C ASP A 111 -2.56 20.46 -3.48
N PHE A 112 -2.17 19.34 -3.04
CA PHE A 112 -2.77 18.04 -3.30
C PHE A 112 -4.23 18.08 -3.80
N LYS A 113 -4.55 17.14 -4.67
CA LYS A 113 -5.90 16.89 -5.18
C LYS A 113 -6.36 15.52 -4.77
N ILE A 114 -7.65 15.24 -4.87
CA ILE A 114 -8.20 13.91 -4.68
C ILE A 114 -8.87 13.48 -5.99
N GLU A 115 -8.43 12.33 -6.51
CA GLU A 115 -9.03 11.68 -7.65
C GLU A 115 -9.69 10.39 -7.19
N ARG A 116 -10.63 9.88 -7.96
CA ARG A 116 -11.24 8.57 -7.66
C ARG A 116 -11.41 7.75 -8.92
N CYS A 117 -11.45 6.43 -8.73
CA CYS A 117 -11.83 5.48 -9.76
C CYS A 117 -12.55 4.31 -9.12
N ASP A 118 -13.24 3.51 -9.92
CA ASP A 118 -13.97 2.35 -9.41
C ASP A 118 -13.21 1.04 -9.63
N ASP A 119 -12.09 1.06 -10.32
CA ASP A 119 -11.33 -0.15 -10.65
C ASP A 119 -9.84 0.16 -10.76
N LEU A 120 -9.03 -0.52 -9.94
CA LEU A 120 -7.58 -0.35 -9.97
C LEU A 120 -6.92 -1.07 -11.15
N LEU A 121 -7.61 -2.00 -11.82
CA LEU A 121 -7.08 -2.65 -13.01
C LEU A 121 -7.20 -1.77 -14.25
N ASN A 122 -8.30 -1.00 -14.33
CA ASN A 122 -8.55 -0.04 -15.39
C ASN A 122 -8.63 1.35 -14.78
N GLN A 123 -7.50 1.87 -14.36
CA GLN A 123 -7.46 3.11 -13.59
C GLN A 123 -7.89 4.31 -14.43
N LYS A 124 -9.16 4.64 -14.36
CA LYS A 124 -9.73 5.83 -14.99
C LYS A 124 -10.00 6.85 -13.88
N TRP A 125 -8.93 7.51 -13.48
CA TRP A 125 -9.02 8.50 -12.40
C TRP A 125 -9.75 9.74 -12.88
N GLU A 126 -10.70 10.20 -12.06
CA GLU A 126 -11.40 11.46 -12.30
C GLU A 126 -11.27 12.36 -11.08
N ILE A 127 -11.25 13.66 -11.31
CA ILE A 127 -11.12 14.62 -10.20
C ILE A 127 -12.35 14.51 -9.31
N TYR A 128 -12.12 14.29 -8.02
CA TYR A 128 -13.16 14.29 -7.00
C TYR A 128 -13.11 15.59 -6.20
N ILE A 129 -11.90 15.98 -5.75
CA ILE A 129 -11.67 17.30 -5.14
C ILE A 129 -10.44 17.89 -5.82
N ALA A 130 -10.64 19.01 -6.49
CA ALA A 130 -9.57 19.68 -7.24
C ALA A 130 -8.57 20.35 -6.28
N ALA A 131 -7.33 20.49 -6.74
CA ALA A 131 -6.33 21.29 -6.05
C ALA A 131 -6.75 22.75 -6.04
N LYS A 132 -6.43 23.46 -4.96
CA LYS A 132 -6.70 24.88 -4.82
C LYS A 132 -5.56 25.71 -5.39
#